data_521eee0d0da0b1ac7fe624ba37dcb388
#
_entry.id   521eee0d0da0b1ac7fe624ba37dcb388
#
_cell.length_a   1.000
_cell.length_b   1.000
_cell.length_c   1.000
_cell.angle_alpha   90.00
_cell.angle_beta   90.00
_cell.angle_gamma   90.00
#
_symmetry.space_group_name_H-M   'P 1'
#
loop_
_entity.id
_entity.type
_entity.pdbx_description
1 polymer ?
#
loop_
_entity_poly.entity_id
_entity_poly.type
_entity_poly.pdbx_seq_one_letter_code
_entity_poly.pdbx_strand_id
1 'polypeptide(L)'
;KDILKMRKKKLKNSKIITGAVLVCLFGGFYLFSSKPDVIKRIVKKTINYTKLKVSGSYSSRLKDKMSVYISTVERTGITPCRDAKDIETRKNLYKIEQGTFYSIDRLDYSHAYLSKNGKSLLEQIEKNFGEKLSTTDLHDSRFIVTSLTRTKENVRRLRRNNGNASDKSAHMYGGCFDITYARFENDNKKLNANDIYRLKETLAQVIYELKEREKCWAITEKRQPCFHVVCR
;
A
#
# COMPACT_ATOMS: atom_id res chain seq x y z
N LYS A 1 45.58 -24.59 -8.06
CA LYS A 1 44.68 -25.75 -7.69
C LYS A 1 43.38 -25.28 -7.00
N ASP A 2 43.40 -24.14 -6.28
CA ASP A 2 42.22 -23.64 -5.53
C ASP A 2 41.15 -23.00 -6.39
N ILE A 3 41.51 -22.33 -7.47
CA ILE A 3 40.56 -21.69 -8.39
C ILE A 3 39.71 -22.73 -9.12
N LEU A 4 40.29 -23.88 -9.46
CA LEU A 4 39.53 -25.00 -10.08
C LEU A 4 38.58 -25.68 -9.11
N LYS A 5 38.91 -25.74 -7.82
CA LYS A 5 38.04 -26.27 -6.76
C LYS A 5 36.82 -25.34 -6.53
N MET A 6 37.02 -24.04 -6.51
CA MET A 6 35.93 -23.06 -6.37
C MET A 6 34.99 -23.07 -7.59
N ARG A 7 35.53 -23.17 -8.84
CA ARG A 7 34.71 -23.30 -10.04
C ARG A 7 33.85 -24.57 -10.04
N LYS A 8 34.43 -25.73 -9.63
CA LYS A 8 33.68 -26.99 -9.52
C LYS A 8 32.58 -26.94 -8.45
N LYS A 9 32.81 -26.24 -7.32
CA LYS A 9 31.80 -26.06 -6.27
C LYS A 9 30.66 -25.14 -6.74
N LYS A 10 30.98 -24.07 -7.48
CA LYS A 10 30.00 -23.15 -8.07
C LYS A 10 29.15 -23.82 -9.17
N LEU A 11 29.75 -24.68 -10.00
CA LEU A 11 29.04 -25.47 -11.02
C LEU A 11 28.15 -26.55 -10.40
N LYS A 12 28.59 -27.17 -9.30
CA LYS A 12 27.80 -28.21 -8.58
C LYS A 12 26.56 -27.58 -7.92
N ASN A 13 26.71 -26.40 -7.31
CA ASN A 13 25.59 -25.66 -6.74
C ASN A 13 24.63 -25.13 -7.83
N SER A 14 25.13 -24.68 -8.99
CA SER A 14 24.29 -24.27 -10.12
C SER A 14 23.50 -25.45 -10.68
N LYS A 15 24.10 -26.64 -10.82
CA LYS A 15 23.38 -27.83 -11.29
C LYS A 15 22.35 -28.35 -10.27
N ILE A 16 22.58 -28.18 -8.97
CA ILE A 16 21.61 -28.51 -7.93
C ILE A 16 20.44 -27.54 -7.95
N ILE A 17 20.68 -26.24 -8.16
CA ILE A 17 19.63 -25.22 -8.28
C ILE A 17 18.81 -25.46 -9.55
N THR A 18 19.46 -25.75 -10.70
CA THR A 18 18.78 -26.05 -11.96
C THR A 18 17.99 -27.37 -11.88
N GLY A 19 18.51 -28.38 -11.18
CA GLY A 19 17.81 -29.63 -10.93
C GLY A 19 16.60 -29.46 -10.03
N ALA A 20 16.71 -28.63 -8.99
CA ALA A 20 15.59 -28.33 -8.09
C ALA A 20 14.48 -27.54 -8.80
N VAL A 21 14.83 -26.60 -9.69
CA VAL A 21 13.87 -25.84 -10.52
C VAL A 21 13.21 -26.75 -11.58
N LEU A 22 13.95 -27.68 -12.20
CA LEU A 22 13.36 -28.65 -13.16
C LEU A 22 12.46 -29.69 -12.47
N VAL A 23 12.81 -30.17 -11.30
CA VAL A 23 11.93 -31.06 -10.50
C VAL A 23 10.69 -30.32 -10.04
N CYS A 24 10.77 -29.00 -9.76
CA CYS A 24 9.59 -28.17 -9.50
C CYS A 24 8.71 -27.98 -10.73
N LEU A 25 9.26 -27.92 -11.96
CA LEU A 25 8.47 -27.76 -13.19
C LEU A 25 7.78 -29.04 -13.63
N PHE A 26 8.39 -30.23 -13.46
CA PHE A 26 7.79 -31.50 -13.86
C PHE A 26 7.06 -32.22 -12.72
N GLY A 27 7.57 -32.17 -11.49
CA GLY A 27 6.89 -32.68 -10.31
C GLY A 27 5.74 -31.78 -9.85
N GLY A 28 5.83 -30.46 -10.12
CA GLY A 28 4.81 -29.48 -9.78
C GLY A 28 3.49 -29.69 -10.51
N PHE A 29 3.51 -30.16 -11.76
CA PHE A 29 2.29 -30.43 -12.51
C PHE A 29 1.52 -31.67 -11.98
N TYR A 30 2.22 -32.65 -11.42
CA TYR A 30 1.59 -33.84 -10.81
C TYR A 30 1.12 -33.58 -9.36
N LEU A 31 1.81 -32.72 -8.60
CA LEU A 31 1.44 -32.36 -7.23
C LEU A 31 0.38 -31.25 -7.17
N PHE A 32 0.28 -30.42 -8.22
CA PHE A 32 -0.74 -29.36 -8.31
C PHE A 32 -2.16 -29.93 -8.39
N SER A 33 -2.30 -31.14 -8.88
CA SER A 33 -3.60 -31.85 -8.96
C SER A 33 -4.06 -32.43 -7.62
N SER A 34 -3.17 -32.62 -6.63
CA SER A 34 -3.53 -33.45 -5.46
C SER A 34 -3.45 -32.78 -4.08
N LYS A 35 -2.60 -31.76 -3.82
CA LYS A 35 -2.51 -31.13 -2.49
C LYS A 35 -1.89 -29.70 -2.52
N PRO A 36 -2.67 -28.64 -2.75
CA PRO A 36 -2.17 -27.26 -2.79
C PRO A 36 -1.49 -26.80 -1.48
N ASP A 37 -1.88 -27.35 -0.33
CA ASP A 37 -1.33 -26.99 0.98
C ASP A 37 0.10 -27.50 1.21
N VAL A 38 0.47 -28.62 0.59
CA VAL A 38 1.83 -29.17 0.70
C VAL A 38 2.83 -28.30 -0.06
N ILE A 39 2.45 -27.79 -1.24
CA ILE A 39 3.28 -26.87 -2.03
C ILE A 39 3.46 -25.56 -1.29
N LYS A 40 2.39 -24.97 -0.74
CA LYS A 40 2.47 -23.78 0.12
C LYS A 40 3.39 -23.99 1.31
N ARG A 41 3.35 -25.17 1.92
CA ARG A 41 4.21 -25.52 3.09
C ARG A 41 5.67 -25.71 2.71
N ILE A 42 5.95 -26.31 1.55
CA ILE A 42 7.32 -26.50 1.02
C ILE A 42 7.92 -25.16 0.61
N VAL A 43 7.19 -24.32 -0.12
CA VAL A 43 7.63 -22.98 -0.53
C VAL A 43 7.88 -22.11 0.72
N LYS A 44 6.98 -22.15 1.72
CA LYS A 44 7.13 -21.41 2.98
C LYS A 44 8.36 -21.87 3.79
N LYS A 45 8.81 -23.12 3.68
CA LYS A 45 9.97 -23.68 4.39
C LYS A 45 11.31 -23.33 3.72
N THR A 46 11.31 -22.89 2.46
CA THR A 46 12.55 -22.64 1.68
C THR A 46 12.93 -21.17 1.59
N ILE A 47 12.02 -20.25 1.96
CA ILE A 47 12.30 -18.81 1.94
C ILE A 47 12.77 -18.38 3.33
N ASN A 48 14.04 -18.06 3.45
CA ASN A 48 14.60 -17.41 4.66
C ASN A 48 14.20 -15.93 4.64
N TYR A 49 13.10 -15.60 5.29
CA TYR A 49 12.68 -14.22 5.48
C TYR A 49 13.65 -13.46 6.38
N THR A 50 14.10 -12.30 5.94
CA THR A 50 14.96 -11.42 6.73
C THR A 50 14.10 -10.49 7.59
N LYS A 51 14.66 -10.01 8.70
CA LYS A 51 13.99 -8.99 9.51
C LYS A 51 13.88 -7.69 8.71
N LEU A 52 12.66 -7.13 8.57
CA LEU A 52 12.46 -5.83 7.92
C LEU A 52 13.30 -4.76 8.62
N LYS A 53 14.20 -4.11 7.90
CA LYS A 53 15.04 -3.02 8.42
C LYS A 53 14.50 -1.67 7.95
N VAL A 54 14.50 -0.70 8.85
CA VAL A 54 14.13 0.69 8.57
C VAL A 54 15.39 1.54 8.61
N SER A 55 15.61 2.32 7.55
CA SER A 55 16.82 3.13 7.36
C SER A 55 16.67 4.60 7.79
N GLY A 56 15.60 4.95 8.50
CA GLY A 56 15.38 6.33 8.96
C GLY A 56 13.94 6.64 9.34
N SER A 57 13.67 7.89 9.69
CA SER A 57 12.33 8.38 9.99
C SER A 57 11.76 9.11 8.78
N TYR A 58 11.15 8.35 7.86
CA TYR A 58 10.52 8.91 6.66
C TYR A 58 9.20 9.61 6.96
N SER A 59 8.46 9.14 7.96
CA SER A 59 7.19 9.78 8.37
C SER A 59 7.39 11.25 8.78
N SER A 60 8.54 11.60 9.34
CA SER A 60 8.85 13.00 9.70
C SER A 60 9.17 13.91 8.50
N ARG A 61 9.41 13.33 7.32
CA ARG A 61 9.69 14.05 6.07
C ARG A 61 8.43 14.34 5.26
N LEU A 62 7.32 13.68 5.57
CA LEU A 62 6.01 13.93 4.96
C LEU A 62 5.35 15.12 5.67
N LYS A 63 5.60 16.33 5.18
CA LYS A 63 5.18 17.60 5.82
C LYS A 63 4.82 18.68 4.79
N ASP A 64 4.20 18.30 3.67
CA ASP A 64 3.76 19.25 2.67
C ASP A 64 2.64 20.14 3.20
N LYS A 65 2.56 21.35 2.71
CA LYS A 65 1.54 22.32 3.16
C LYS A 65 0.19 21.98 2.55
N MET A 66 -0.86 21.95 3.36
CA MET A 66 -2.25 21.70 2.94
C MET A 66 -2.74 22.66 1.83
N SER A 67 -2.22 23.89 1.77
CA SER A 67 -2.62 24.89 0.78
C SER A 67 -2.35 24.46 -0.67
N VAL A 68 -1.35 23.60 -0.93
CA VAL A 68 -1.06 23.12 -2.28
C VAL A 68 -2.00 21.99 -2.72
N TYR A 69 -2.70 21.33 -1.80
CA TYR A 69 -3.55 20.19 -2.10
C TYR A 69 -4.80 20.59 -2.88
N ILE A 70 -5.50 21.61 -2.44
CA ILE A 70 -6.73 22.08 -3.07
C ILE A 70 -6.46 22.53 -4.50
N SER A 71 -5.46 23.40 -4.71
CA SER A 71 -5.10 23.86 -6.05
C SER A 71 -4.65 22.71 -6.99
N THR A 72 -4.05 21.66 -6.43
CA THR A 72 -3.65 20.48 -7.20
C THR A 72 -4.88 19.67 -7.64
N VAL A 73 -5.80 19.37 -6.72
CA VAL A 73 -6.98 18.54 -7.05
C VAL A 73 -8.02 19.28 -7.89
N GLU A 74 -8.15 20.59 -7.75
CA GLU A 74 -9.03 21.42 -8.60
C GLU A 74 -8.63 21.35 -10.07
N ARG A 75 -7.33 21.21 -10.37
CA ARG A 75 -6.83 21.05 -11.74
C ARG A 75 -7.16 19.72 -12.38
N THR A 76 -7.62 18.73 -11.61
CA THR A 76 -8.03 17.41 -12.18
C THR A 76 -9.30 17.49 -13.04
N GLY A 77 -10.04 18.58 -12.99
CA GLY A 77 -11.33 18.76 -13.68
C GLY A 77 -12.47 17.97 -13.05
N ILE A 78 -12.26 17.30 -11.92
CA ILE A 78 -13.30 16.60 -11.18
C ILE A 78 -14.01 17.60 -10.26
N THR A 79 -15.31 17.77 -10.45
CA THR A 79 -16.14 18.56 -9.55
C THR A 79 -16.63 17.71 -8.37
N PRO A 80 -16.75 18.30 -7.16
CA PRO A 80 -17.21 17.57 -5.98
C PRO A 80 -18.62 16.97 -6.16
N CYS A 81 -18.74 15.66 -5.90
CA CYS A 81 -20.02 14.97 -5.90
C CYS A 81 -20.93 15.44 -4.77
N ARG A 82 -22.26 15.49 -5.01
CA ARG A 82 -23.25 15.90 -4.01
C ARG A 82 -23.45 14.82 -2.94
N ASP A 83 -23.70 13.59 -3.39
CA ASP A 83 -24.11 12.44 -2.59
C ASP A 83 -23.56 11.13 -3.16
N ALA A 84 -23.89 9.99 -2.55
CA ALA A 84 -23.43 8.66 -2.97
C ALA A 84 -23.86 8.32 -4.41
N LYS A 85 -25.10 8.63 -4.79
CA LYS A 85 -25.63 8.32 -6.13
C LYS A 85 -24.88 9.11 -7.22
N ASP A 86 -24.55 10.36 -6.95
CA ASP A 86 -23.75 11.19 -7.85
C ASP A 86 -22.34 10.58 -8.04
N ILE A 87 -21.72 10.06 -6.99
CA ILE A 87 -20.38 9.45 -7.08
C ILE A 87 -20.38 8.15 -7.91
N GLU A 88 -21.41 7.32 -7.74
CA GLU A 88 -21.56 6.03 -8.44
C GLU A 88 -21.81 6.21 -9.95
N THR A 89 -22.43 7.31 -10.36
CA THR A 89 -22.74 7.60 -11.76
C THR A 89 -21.60 8.30 -12.51
N ARG A 90 -20.54 8.72 -11.81
CA ARG A 90 -19.42 9.44 -12.42
C ARG A 90 -18.49 8.55 -13.22
N LYS A 91 -18.38 8.80 -14.52
CA LYS A 91 -17.47 8.06 -15.43
C LYS A 91 -15.98 8.28 -15.17
N ASN A 92 -15.61 9.35 -14.47
CA ASN A 92 -14.23 9.72 -14.14
C ASN A 92 -13.84 9.33 -12.72
N LEU A 93 -14.70 8.61 -11.99
CA LEU A 93 -14.41 8.01 -10.70
C LEU A 93 -14.49 6.48 -10.82
N TYR A 94 -13.50 5.80 -10.28
CA TYR A 94 -13.33 4.36 -10.37
C TYR A 94 -13.49 3.74 -8.99
N LYS A 95 -14.28 2.70 -8.89
CA LYS A 95 -14.43 1.93 -7.65
C LYS A 95 -13.09 1.33 -7.24
N ILE A 96 -12.80 1.41 -5.96
CA ILE A 96 -11.60 0.83 -5.33
C ILE A 96 -12.05 -0.38 -4.53
N GLU A 97 -11.38 -1.50 -4.76
CA GLU A 97 -11.59 -2.76 -4.06
C GLU A 97 -10.39 -3.08 -3.17
N GLN A 98 -10.49 -4.11 -2.36
CA GLN A 98 -9.37 -4.61 -1.54
C GLN A 98 -8.19 -4.99 -2.43
N GLY A 99 -6.99 -4.61 -2.01
CA GLY A 99 -5.76 -4.99 -2.69
C GLY A 99 -5.06 -6.20 -2.04
N THR A 100 -3.94 -6.59 -2.59
CA THR A 100 -3.08 -7.63 -2.00
C THR A 100 -2.35 -7.14 -0.75
N PHE A 101 -1.85 -5.90 -0.80
CA PHE A 101 -1.07 -5.28 0.28
C PHE A 101 -1.77 -4.10 0.95
N TYR A 102 -3.05 -3.90 0.68
CA TYR A 102 -3.89 -2.98 1.44
C TYR A 102 -5.30 -3.52 1.66
N SER A 103 -5.92 -3.06 2.73
CA SER A 103 -7.34 -3.20 3.00
C SER A 103 -8.01 -1.83 3.05
N ILE A 104 -9.32 -1.82 2.90
CA ILE A 104 -10.15 -0.62 3.06
C ILE A 104 -10.96 -0.79 4.35
N ASP A 105 -10.83 0.19 5.23
CA ASP A 105 -11.59 0.24 6.47
C ASP A 105 -13.07 0.54 6.23
N ARG A 106 -13.88 0.46 7.28
CA ARG A 106 -15.23 0.97 7.24
C ARG A 106 -15.22 2.48 6.96
N LEU A 107 -15.84 2.87 5.85
CA LEU A 107 -15.84 4.24 5.34
C LEU A 107 -17.09 5.00 5.81
N ASP A 108 -17.08 5.56 7.02
CA ASP A 108 -18.25 6.28 7.57
C ASP A 108 -18.54 7.63 6.88
N TYR A 109 -17.49 8.29 6.37
CA TYR A 109 -17.55 9.64 5.79
C TYR A 109 -16.88 9.76 4.42
N SER A 110 -16.70 8.65 3.73
CA SER A 110 -16.16 8.63 2.37
C SER A 110 -16.67 7.41 1.61
N HIS A 111 -16.39 7.33 0.31
CA HIS A 111 -16.78 6.24 -0.57
C HIS A 111 -15.53 5.66 -1.23
N ALA A 112 -15.52 4.35 -1.46
CA ALA A 112 -14.42 3.63 -2.08
C ALA A 112 -14.29 3.93 -3.58
N TYR A 113 -14.05 5.19 -3.92
CA TYR A 113 -13.86 5.68 -5.29
C TYR A 113 -12.69 6.63 -5.36
N LEU A 114 -11.93 6.57 -6.46
CA LEU A 114 -10.88 7.53 -6.78
C LEU A 114 -10.92 7.89 -8.28
N SER A 115 -10.32 9.02 -8.63
CA SER A 115 -9.98 9.35 -10.00
C SER A 115 -8.99 8.33 -10.57
N LYS A 116 -8.80 8.32 -11.90
CA LYS A 116 -7.81 7.48 -12.56
C LYS A 116 -6.40 7.67 -11.95
N ASN A 117 -5.99 8.91 -11.75
CA ASN A 117 -4.68 9.21 -11.16
C ASN A 117 -4.59 8.83 -9.68
N GLY A 118 -5.65 9.08 -8.89
CA GLY A 118 -5.71 8.66 -7.50
C GLY A 118 -5.62 7.13 -7.34
N LYS A 119 -6.36 6.39 -8.18
CA LYS A 119 -6.30 4.92 -8.24
C LYS A 119 -4.89 4.45 -8.60
N SER A 120 -4.30 4.99 -9.67
CA SER A 120 -2.94 4.63 -10.09
C SER A 120 -1.89 4.91 -9.01
N LEU A 121 -2.02 6.02 -8.27
CA LEU A 121 -1.12 6.32 -7.15
C LEU A 121 -1.26 5.29 -6.01
N LEU A 122 -2.49 4.92 -5.64
CA LEU A 122 -2.74 3.90 -4.62
C LEU A 122 -2.14 2.55 -5.02
N GLU A 123 -2.32 2.13 -6.28
CA GLU A 123 -1.73 0.91 -6.84
C GLU A 123 -0.19 0.95 -6.85
N GLN A 124 0.41 2.11 -7.13
CA GLN A 124 1.87 2.27 -7.05
C GLN A 124 2.39 2.17 -5.61
N ILE A 125 1.67 2.76 -4.64
CA ILE A 125 2.01 2.62 -3.21
C ILE A 125 1.91 1.15 -2.80
N GLU A 126 0.83 0.48 -3.16
CA GLU A 126 0.62 -0.95 -2.89
C GLU A 126 1.78 -1.79 -3.42
N LYS A 127 2.07 -1.67 -4.71
CA LYS A 127 3.14 -2.41 -5.39
C LYS A 127 4.49 -2.19 -4.69
N ASN A 128 4.89 -0.93 -4.50
CA ASN A 128 6.19 -0.60 -3.92
C ASN A 128 6.29 -1.05 -2.45
N PHE A 129 5.19 -0.99 -1.71
CA PHE A 129 5.14 -1.49 -0.33
C PHE A 129 5.30 -3.00 -0.30
N GLY A 130 4.56 -3.74 -1.12
CA GLY A 130 4.68 -5.19 -1.25
C GLY A 130 6.08 -5.64 -1.67
N GLU A 131 6.71 -4.94 -2.62
CA GLU A 131 8.09 -5.22 -3.04
C GLU A 131 9.08 -5.07 -1.88
N LYS A 132 8.96 -4.01 -1.06
CA LYS A 132 9.82 -3.81 0.12
C LYS A 132 9.61 -4.87 1.20
N LEU A 133 8.43 -5.48 1.28
CA LEU A 133 8.11 -6.51 2.26
C LEU A 133 8.44 -7.92 1.80
N SER A 134 8.46 -8.20 0.49
CA SER A 134 8.40 -9.52 -0.13
C SER A 134 9.35 -10.58 0.43
N THR A 135 10.53 -10.18 0.90
CA THR A 135 11.55 -11.08 1.46
C THR A 135 11.73 -10.92 2.98
N THR A 136 10.79 -10.25 3.65
CA THR A 136 10.91 -9.91 5.07
C THR A 136 9.96 -10.71 5.97
N ASP A 137 10.20 -10.67 7.27
CA ASP A 137 9.35 -11.25 8.32
C ASP A 137 7.94 -10.64 8.41
N LEU A 138 7.67 -9.59 7.62
CA LEU A 138 6.39 -8.86 7.55
C LEU A 138 5.74 -8.89 6.15
N HIS A 139 6.15 -9.84 5.28
CA HIS A 139 5.71 -9.97 3.88
C HIS A 139 4.19 -10.10 3.67
N ASP A 140 3.46 -10.64 4.66
CA ASP A 140 2.00 -10.79 4.60
C ASP A 140 1.24 -9.58 5.18
N SER A 141 1.94 -8.44 5.41
CA SER A 141 1.30 -7.27 6.00
C SER A 141 0.63 -6.39 4.96
N ARG A 142 -0.52 -5.81 5.36
CA ARG A 142 -1.30 -4.85 4.58
C ARG A 142 -1.40 -3.53 5.33
N PHE A 143 -1.32 -2.42 4.61
CA PHE A 143 -1.73 -1.12 5.14
C PHE A 143 -3.24 -0.94 5.01
N ILE A 144 -3.82 0.01 5.75
CA ILE A 144 -5.27 0.21 5.81
C ILE A 144 -5.62 1.61 5.33
N VAL A 145 -6.42 1.68 4.26
CA VAL A 145 -6.98 2.93 3.73
C VAL A 145 -8.22 3.29 4.54
N THR A 146 -8.22 4.46 5.17
CA THR A 146 -9.26 4.90 6.11
C THR A 146 -10.19 5.97 5.56
N SER A 147 -9.83 6.61 4.46
CA SER A 147 -10.67 7.58 3.77
C SER A 147 -10.30 7.67 2.30
N LEU A 148 -11.30 7.82 1.45
CA LEU A 148 -11.14 8.03 0.01
C LEU A 148 -12.00 9.24 -0.42
N THR A 149 -12.73 9.16 -1.53
CA THR A 149 -13.51 10.29 -2.02
C THR A 149 -14.71 10.60 -1.12
N ARG A 150 -14.85 11.88 -0.78
CA ARG A 150 -15.96 12.41 0.03
C ARG A 150 -16.93 13.19 -0.85
N THR A 151 -18.22 13.05 -0.57
CA THR A 151 -19.25 13.90 -1.14
C THR A 151 -19.44 15.18 -0.34
N LYS A 152 -20.13 16.18 -0.89
CA LYS A 152 -20.55 17.38 -0.14
C LYS A 152 -21.38 17.03 1.09
N GLU A 153 -22.19 15.97 0.99
CA GLU A 153 -22.98 15.46 2.12
C GLU A 153 -22.07 14.86 3.21
N ASN A 154 -21.07 14.04 2.85
CA ASN A 154 -20.11 13.48 3.81
C ASN A 154 -19.36 14.60 4.55
N VAL A 155 -18.89 15.63 3.84
CA VAL A 155 -18.18 16.77 4.45
C VAL A 155 -19.09 17.50 5.43
N ARG A 156 -20.35 17.79 5.06
CA ARG A 156 -21.33 18.40 5.97
C ARG A 156 -21.58 17.56 7.21
N ARG A 157 -21.72 16.23 7.06
CA ARG A 157 -21.89 15.30 8.19
C ARG A 157 -20.67 15.26 9.09
N LEU A 158 -19.48 15.19 8.51
CA LEU A 158 -18.21 15.19 9.26
C LEU A 158 -18.05 16.47 10.08
N ARG A 159 -18.38 17.64 9.51
CA ARG A 159 -18.28 18.95 10.21
C ARG A 159 -19.22 19.07 11.40
N ARG A 160 -20.39 18.48 11.35
CA ARG A 160 -21.30 18.45 12.53
C ARG A 160 -20.68 17.75 13.73
N ASN A 161 -19.83 16.73 13.46
CA ASN A 161 -19.16 15.94 14.50
C ASN A 161 -17.72 16.40 14.78
N ASN A 162 -17.12 17.17 13.85
CA ASN A 162 -15.75 17.66 13.96
C ASN A 162 -15.66 19.08 13.37
N GLY A 163 -15.74 20.08 14.21
CA GLY A 163 -15.72 21.50 13.84
C GLY A 163 -14.43 21.96 13.14
N ASN A 164 -13.37 21.15 13.13
CA ASN A 164 -12.12 21.46 12.43
C ASN A 164 -12.11 20.96 10.97
N ALA A 165 -13.14 20.25 10.52
CA ALA A 165 -13.20 19.76 9.13
C ALA A 165 -13.45 20.95 8.17
N SER A 166 -12.56 21.11 7.19
CA SER A 166 -12.66 22.17 6.19
C SER A 166 -13.81 21.94 5.21
N ASP A 167 -14.50 23.01 4.79
CA ASP A 167 -15.47 23.00 3.68
C ASP A 167 -14.80 22.62 2.36
N LYS A 168 -13.53 23.00 2.18
CA LYS A 168 -12.73 22.67 1.02
C LYS A 168 -11.82 21.49 1.35
N SER A 169 -12.30 20.29 1.13
CA SER A 169 -11.53 19.07 1.34
C SER A 169 -11.00 18.51 0.01
N ALA A 170 -9.70 18.20 -0.04
CA ALA A 170 -9.08 17.56 -1.21
C ALA A 170 -9.76 16.21 -1.55
N HIS A 171 -10.32 15.52 -0.56
CA HIS A 171 -11.07 14.27 -0.77
C HIS A 171 -12.30 14.43 -1.69
N MET A 172 -12.83 15.63 -1.86
CA MET A 172 -14.01 15.82 -2.73
C MET A 172 -13.70 15.70 -4.23
N TYR A 173 -12.43 15.63 -4.62
CA TYR A 173 -11.98 15.65 -6.00
C TYR A 173 -11.44 14.30 -6.50
N GLY A 174 -11.58 13.23 -5.73
CA GLY A 174 -11.17 11.87 -6.13
C GLY A 174 -9.67 11.62 -6.25
N GLY A 175 -8.83 12.60 -5.94
CA GLY A 175 -7.37 12.49 -6.02
C GLY A 175 -6.68 12.38 -4.66
N CYS A 176 -7.43 12.13 -3.59
CA CYS A 176 -6.93 12.16 -2.24
C CYS A 176 -7.42 10.94 -1.43
N PHE A 177 -6.56 10.41 -0.57
CA PHE A 177 -6.89 9.32 0.34
C PHE A 177 -6.03 9.37 1.61
N ASP A 178 -6.56 8.79 2.69
CA ASP A 178 -5.88 8.65 3.97
C ASP A 178 -5.49 7.19 4.22
N ILE A 179 -4.27 6.95 4.69
CA ILE A 179 -3.77 5.64 5.11
C ILE A 179 -3.38 5.73 6.58
N THR A 180 -4.00 4.93 7.45
CA THR A 180 -3.57 4.92 8.85
C THR A 180 -2.17 4.34 9.01
N TYR A 181 -1.38 4.95 9.90
CA TYR A 181 -0.09 4.42 10.32
C TYR A 181 -0.10 3.86 11.76
N ALA A 182 -1.25 3.92 12.42
CA ALA A 182 -1.39 3.42 13.79
C ALA A 182 -1.64 1.90 13.85
N ARG A 183 -2.10 1.31 12.75
CA ARG A 183 -2.42 -0.12 12.65
C ARG A 183 -2.21 -0.63 11.24
N PHE A 184 -1.87 -1.92 11.17
CA PHE A 184 -1.69 -2.70 9.95
C PHE A 184 -2.34 -4.06 10.18
N GLU A 185 -2.62 -4.77 9.11
CA GLU A 185 -3.07 -6.16 9.15
C GLU A 185 -1.93 -7.10 8.79
N ASN A 186 -1.97 -8.31 9.32
CA ASN A 186 -1.09 -9.41 8.91
C ASN A 186 -1.81 -10.73 9.20
N ASP A 187 -1.96 -11.58 8.17
CA ASP A 187 -2.76 -12.80 8.25
C ASP A 187 -2.11 -13.90 9.08
N ASN A 188 -0.80 -13.84 9.29
CA ASN A 188 -0.02 -14.92 9.88
C ASN A 188 0.61 -14.54 11.23
N LYS A 189 0.51 -13.27 11.65
CA LYS A 189 1.21 -12.77 12.82
C LYS A 189 0.42 -11.67 13.53
N LYS A 190 0.32 -11.74 14.84
CA LYS A 190 -0.10 -10.58 15.66
C LYS A 190 1.04 -9.57 15.69
N LEU A 191 0.82 -8.40 15.13
CA LEU A 191 1.80 -7.32 15.07
C LEU A 191 2.00 -6.69 16.45
N ASN A 192 3.25 -6.50 16.86
CA ASN A 192 3.62 -5.74 18.05
C ASN A 192 3.98 -4.28 17.70
N ALA A 193 4.24 -3.45 18.68
CA ALA A 193 4.54 -2.03 18.48
C ALA A 193 5.77 -1.78 17.59
N ASN A 194 6.80 -2.63 17.68
CA ASN A 194 7.98 -2.54 16.83
C ASN A 194 7.68 -2.95 15.37
N ASP A 195 6.81 -3.94 15.16
CA ASP A 195 6.34 -4.32 13.83
C ASP A 195 5.56 -3.16 13.18
N ILE A 196 4.64 -2.54 13.93
CA ILE A 196 3.87 -1.38 13.48
C ILE A 196 4.80 -0.20 13.14
N TYR A 197 5.80 0.08 13.97
CA TYR A 197 6.78 1.12 13.69
C TYR A 197 7.55 0.84 12.39
N ARG A 198 8.03 -0.39 12.16
CA ARG A 198 8.76 -0.78 10.95
C ARG A 198 7.89 -0.66 9.70
N LEU A 199 6.64 -1.13 9.77
CA LEU A 199 5.66 -1.01 8.67
C LEU A 199 5.31 0.44 8.37
N LYS A 200 5.09 1.26 9.41
CA LYS A 200 4.84 2.70 9.28
C LYS A 200 5.97 3.40 8.52
N GLU A 201 7.22 3.21 8.95
CA GLU A 201 8.35 3.89 8.32
C GLU A 201 8.64 3.35 6.90
N THR A 202 8.39 2.06 6.64
CA THR A 202 8.48 1.48 5.29
C THR A 202 7.41 2.07 4.37
N LEU A 203 6.17 2.19 4.83
CA LEU A 203 5.10 2.84 4.06
C LEU A 203 5.40 4.34 3.83
N ALA A 204 5.87 5.03 4.87
CA ALA A 204 6.28 6.43 4.75
C ALA A 204 7.45 6.60 3.76
N GLN A 205 8.39 5.66 3.72
CA GLN A 205 9.47 5.64 2.73
C GLN A 205 8.92 5.51 1.30
N VAL A 206 8.00 4.59 1.07
CA VAL A 206 7.33 4.41 -0.24
C VAL A 206 6.65 5.71 -0.69
N ILE A 207 5.85 6.32 0.20
CA ILE A 207 5.16 7.59 -0.09
C ILE A 207 6.18 8.71 -0.36
N TYR A 208 7.25 8.78 0.44
CA TYR A 208 8.32 9.77 0.26
C TYR A 208 9.03 9.61 -1.09
N GLU A 209 9.37 8.38 -1.50
CA GLU A 209 10.01 8.11 -2.79
C GLU A 209 9.11 8.51 -3.98
N LEU A 210 7.79 8.31 -3.87
CA LEU A 210 6.81 8.77 -4.88
C LEU A 210 6.67 10.30 -4.87
N LYS A 211 6.71 10.94 -3.71
CA LYS A 211 6.72 12.39 -3.56
C LYS A 211 7.94 13.03 -4.22
N GLU A 212 9.15 12.49 -4.01
CA GLU A 212 10.38 12.96 -4.65
C GLU A 212 10.34 12.82 -6.19
N ARG A 213 9.55 11.86 -6.69
CA ARG A 213 9.27 11.69 -8.13
C ARG A 213 8.08 12.53 -8.61
N GLU A 214 7.63 13.48 -7.81
CA GLU A 214 6.51 14.37 -8.12
C GLU A 214 5.16 13.68 -8.40
N LYS A 215 4.96 12.47 -7.88
CA LYS A 215 3.70 11.71 -8.07
C LYS A 215 2.61 12.12 -7.08
N CYS A 216 3.00 12.64 -5.91
CA CYS A 216 2.06 13.02 -4.87
C CYS A 216 2.60 14.15 -3.98
N TRP A 217 1.67 14.77 -3.25
CA TRP A 217 1.91 15.51 -2.02
C TRP A 217 1.53 14.62 -0.84
N ALA A 218 2.21 14.74 0.30
CA ALA A 218 1.87 13.95 1.47
C ALA A 218 2.22 14.65 2.78
N ILE A 219 1.36 14.43 3.79
CA ILE A 219 1.60 14.90 5.16
C ILE A 219 1.31 13.78 6.17
N THR A 220 2.12 13.71 7.21
CA THR A 220 1.86 12.90 8.40
C THR A 220 0.95 13.68 9.34
N GLU A 221 -0.32 13.31 9.43
CA GLU A 221 -1.27 13.91 10.36
C GLU A 221 -1.13 13.28 11.75
N LYS A 222 -1.04 14.13 12.79
CA LYS A 222 -0.88 13.66 14.18
C LYS A 222 -2.20 13.51 14.92
N ARG A 223 -3.19 14.36 14.63
CA ARG A 223 -4.51 14.34 15.30
C ARG A 223 -5.34 13.14 14.87
N GLN A 224 -5.30 12.82 13.59
CA GLN A 224 -5.77 11.55 13.03
C GLN A 224 -4.52 10.82 12.54
N PRO A 225 -4.11 9.70 13.17
CA PRO A 225 -2.83 9.07 12.85
C PRO A 225 -2.85 8.42 11.47
N CYS A 226 -2.75 9.25 10.44
CA CYS A 226 -2.75 8.85 9.04
C CYS A 226 -1.71 9.62 8.20
N PHE A 227 -1.33 9.02 7.09
CA PHE A 227 -0.72 9.70 5.96
C PHE A 227 -1.83 10.21 5.06
N HIS A 228 -1.97 11.51 4.93
CA HIS A 228 -2.85 12.15 3.99
C HIS A 228 -2.10 12.34 2.68
N VAL A 229 -2.56 11.68 1.61
CA VAL A 229 -1.86 11.59 0.32
C VAL A 229 -2.75 12.15 -0.78
N VAL A 230 -2.18 13.05 -1.59
CA VAL A 230 -2.87 13.71 -2.70
C VAL A 230 -2.10 13.46 -3.99
N CYS A 231 -2.74 12.92 -5.04
CA CYS A 231 -2.10 12.71 -6.34
C CYS A 231 -1.79 14.06 -7.01
N ARG A 232 -0.71 14.06 -7.77
CA ARG A 232 -0.18 15.24 -8.46
C ARG A 232 -0.36 15.13 -9.96
#